data_54c2e30875f3a923791d699922b93ff9
#
_entry.id   54c2e30875f3a923791d699922b93ff9
#
_cell.length_a   1.000
_cell.length_b   1.000
_cell.length_c   1.000
_cell.angle_alpha   90.00
_cell.angle_beta   90.00
_cell.angle_gamma   90.00
#
_symmetry.space_group_name_H-M   'P 1'
#
loop_
_entity.id
_entity.type
_entity.pdbx_description
1 polymer ?
#
loop_
_entity_poly.entity_id
_entity_poly.type
_entity_poly.pdbx_seq_one_letter_code
_entity_poly.pdbx_strand_id
1 'polypeptide(L)'
;GITAGIETTVVSQKWLEGCNKMDLIIVPSEHSKDGFVKTIYDKVDQNTNQKIGELKLEKPMEVLFEGANEDIYKPVENASLKYLNDIKEDFVFLFTGQWGQGGFGEDRKDISKLVKIFYESFANKKDKPALVMKTSGANFSILDKEECLEKIKKIKSLFPTDWELPNVYLLHGNLSAEEMNLLYNHPKVKCMVSFTHGEGFGRPLLEATMVGLPVVTSNWSGHLDFLDGEKSILVGGKLNKVPDSVVWQDIIIKGTEWFYINENQAYKSLNHAFKNH
;
A
#
# COMPACT_ATOMS: atom_id res chain seq x y z
N GLY A 1 17.26 -18.64 6.23
CA GLY A 1 16.49 -18.14 5.07
C GLY A 1 16.01 -16.72 5.29
N ILE A 2 15.79 -16.00 4.20
CA ILE A 2 15.14 -14.67 4.21
C ILE A 2 13.91 -14.80 3.32
N THR A 3 12.76 -14.34 3.80
CA THR A 3 11.52 -14.35 3.00
C THR A 3 10.93 -12.94 2.87
N ALA A 4 10.11 -12.74 1.84
CA ALA A 4 9.37 -11.50 1.64
C ALA A 4 8.32 -11.30 2.75
N GLY A 5 7.83 -10.08 2.86
CA GLY A 5 6.75 -9.74 3.77
C GLY A 5 5.42 -10.36 3.36
N ILE A 6 4.54 -10.44 4.31
CA ILE A 6 3.17 -10.97 4.15
C ILE A 6 2.19 -9.80 4.19
N GLU A 7 1.24 -9.79 3.27
CA GLU A 7 0.22 -8.73 3.17
C GLU A 7 -1.17 -9.19 3.67
N THR A 8 -1.26 -10.41 4.20
CA THR A 8 -2.53 -11.03 4.64
C THR A 8 -2.35 -11.69 6.00
N THR A 9 -3.43 -12.26 6.54
CA THR A 9 -3.41 -12.88 7.88
C THR A 9 -2.83 -14.30 7.91
N VAL A 10 -2.68 -14.97 6.76
CA VAL A 10 -2.29 -16.39 6.68
C VAL A 10 -1.31 -16.61 5.54
N VAL A 11 -0.26 -17.40 5.76
CA VAL A 11 0.71 -17.79 4.75
C VAL A 11 0.34 -19.14 4.13
N SER A 12 0.81 -19.43 2.89
CA SER A 12 0.55 -20.72 2.25
C SER A 12 1.32 -21.87 2.91
N GLN A 13 0.81 -23.10 2.72
CA GLN A 13 1.48 -24.32 3.18
C GLN A 13 2.91 -24.44 2.68
N LYS A 14 3.14 -24.12 1.40
CA LYS A 14 4.47 -24.20 0.79
C LYS A 14 5.50 -23.28 1.45
N TRP A 15 5.06 -22.13 1.95
CA TRP A 15 5.95 -21.22 2.67
C TRP A 15 6.34 -21.80 4.01
N LEU A 16 5.40 -22.39 4.78
CA LEU A 16 5.72 -23.09 6.03
C LEU A 16 6.64 -24.29 5.81
N GLU A 17 6.37 -25.10 4.77
CA GLU A 17 7.23 -26.21 4.40
C GLU A 17 8.65 -25.78 4.01
N GLY A 18 8.76 -24.66 3.31
CA GLY A 18 10.04 -24.04 2.95
C GLY A 18 10.79 -23.53 4.18
N CYS A 19 10.12 -22.80 5.05
CA CYS A 19 10.69 -22.28 6.30
C CYS A 19 11.18 -23.41 7.21
N ASN A 20 10.43 -24.50 7.33
CA ASN A 20 10.80 -25.61 8.19
C ASN A 20 12.04 -26.39 7.70
N LYS A 21 12.55 -26.13 6.49
CA LYS A 21 13.82 -26.66 5.97
C LYS A 21 15.03 -25.80 6.31
N MET A 22 14.81 -24.61 6.89
CA MET A 22 15.86 -23.66 7.26
C MET A 22 16.22 -23.79 8.73
N ASP A 23 17.41 -23.34 9.13
CA ASP A 23 17.82 -23.31 10.54
C ASP A 23 17.28 -22.06 11.25
N LEU A 24 17.19 -20.94 10.53
CA LEU A 24 16.68 -19.65 10.98
C LEU A 24 16.00 -18.95 9.80
N ILE A 25 14.88 -18.27 10.06
CA ILE A 25 14.17 -17.45 9.07
C ILE A 25 14.19 -15.99 9.51
N ILE A 26 14.41 -15.11 8.56
CA ILE A 26 14.35 -13.66 8.76
C ILE A 26 13.17 -13.12 7.93
N VAL A 27 12.35 -12.29 8.56
CA VAL A 27 11.19 -11.59 7.97
C VAL A 27 11.28 -10.08 8.18
N PRO A 28 10.64 -9.25 7.33
CA PRO A 28 10.82 -7.81 7.36
C PRO A 28 9.99 -7.08 8.41
N SER A 29 9.03 -7.74 9.07
CA SER A 29 8.11 -7.06 10.01
C SER A 29 7.55 -8.02 11.06
N GLU A 30 7.11 -7.47 12.19
CA GLU A 30 6.36 -8.23 13.21
C GLU A 30 5.05 -8.79 12.64
N HIS A 31 4.37 -8.04 11.78
CA HIS A 31 3.19 -8.51 11.06
C HIS A 31 3.47 -9.78 10.25
N SER A 32 4.58 -9.81 9.50
CA SER A 32 4.99 -10.98 8.73
C SER A 32 5.31 -12.16 9.64
N LYS A 33 6.06 -11.95 10.74
CA LYS A 33 6.35 -12.97 11.75
C LYS A 33 5.06 -13.57 12.32
N ASP A 34 4.13 -12.72 12.70
CA ASP A 34 2.81 -13.12 13.21
C ASP A 34 2.04 -13.99 12.21
N GLY A 35 2.05 -13.62 10.94
CA GLY A 35 1.43 -14.38 9.85
C GLY A 35 1.97 -15.81 9.77
N PHE A 36 3.29 -16.01 9.86
CA PHE A 36 3.91 -17.33 9.88
C PHE A 36 3.64 -18.12 11.17
N VAL A 37 3.80 -17.48 12.33
CA VAL A 37 3.67 -18.15 13.64
C VAL A 37 2.23 -18.57 13.92
N LYS A 38 1.25 -17.75 13.50
CA LYS A 38 -0.18 -18.02 13.74
C LYS A 38 -0.81 -18.94 12.70
N THR A 39 -0.15 -19.20 11.57
CA THR A 39 -0.69 -20.09 10.54
C THR A 39 -0.49 -21.55 10.92
N ILE A 40 -1.59 -22.29 10.97
CA ILE A 40 -1.61 -23.73 11.23
C ILE A 40 -2.55 -24.40 10.22
N TYR A 41 -2.07 -25.48 9.60
CA TYR A 41 -2.88 -26.32 8.72
C TYR A 41 -2.99 -27.73 9.27
N ASP A 42 -4.18 -28.32 9.17
CA ASP A 42 -4.38 -29.73 9.49
C ASP A 42 -3.73 -30.61 8.40
N LYS A 43 -2.89 -31.56 8.81
CA LYS A 43 -2.45 -32.66 7.94
C LYS A 43 -3.53 -33.75 7.99
N VAL A 44 -4.08 -34.10 6.83
CA VAL A 44 -5.17 -35.05 6.71
C VAL A 44 -4.69 -36.27 5.93
N ASP A 45 -4.96 -37.46 6.41
CA ASP A 45 -4.77 -38.69 5.65
C ASP A 45 -5.74 -38.75 4.47
N GLN A 46 -5.20 -38.88 3.26
CA GLN A 46 -6.00 -38.82 2.01
C GLN A 46 -6.99 -39.98 1.85
N ASN A 47 -6.73 -41.15 2.51
CA ASN A 47 -7.59 -42.32 2.41
C ASN A 47 -8.71 -42.33 3.44
N THR A 48 -8.42 -41.85 4.68
CA THR A 48 -9.35 -41.89 5.80
C THR A 48 -10.02 -40.56 6.08
N ASN A 49 -9.51 -39.48 5.48
CA ASN A 49 -9.91 -38.09 5.74
C ASN A 49 -9.81 -37.68 7.23
N GLN A 50 -8.96 -38.38 8.00
CA GLN A 50 -8.73 -38.10 9.42
C GLN A 50 -7.52 -37.20 9.58
N LYS A 51 -7.58 -36.30 10.58
CA LYS A 51 -6.45 -35.46 10.97
C LYS A 51 -5.35 -36.35 11.55
N ILE A 52 -4.15 -36.30 10.95
CA ILE A 52 -2.96 -37.06 11.37
C ILE A 52 -1.86 -36.17 11.97
N GLY A 53 -2.06 -34.87 12.00
CA GLY A 53 -1.10 -33.91 12.54
C GLY A 53 -1.38 -32.47 12.12
N GLU A 54 -0.39 -31.62 12.34
CA GLU A 54 -0.45 -30.22 11.96
C GLU A 54 0.79 -29.81 11.19
N LEU A 55 0.63 -28.86 10.26
CA LEU A 55 1.73 -28.14 9.64
C LEU A 55 1.73 -26.72 10.21
N LYS A 56 2.80 -26.38 10.91
CA LYS A 56 3.04 -25.06 11.50
C LYS A 56 4.52 -24.72 11.39
N LEU A 57 4.88 -23.50 11.72
CA LEU A 57 6.28 -23.10 11.82
C LEU A 57 6.94 -23.81 13.01
N GLU A 58 8.04 -24.54 12.73
CA GLU A 58 8.81 -25.31 13.71
C GLU A 58 10.23 -24.74 13.93
N LYS A 59 10.59 -23.70 13.20
CA LYS A 59 11.92 -23.09 13.20
C LYS A 59 11.90 -21.70 13.79
N PRO A 60 13.03 -21.24 14.35
CA PRO A 60 13.17 -19.86 14.84
C PRO A 60 12.92 -18.87 13.69
N MET A 61 12.20 -17.80 14.01
CA MET A 61 11.94 -16.70 13.07
C MET A 61 12.21 -15.36 13.77
N GLU A 62 13.04 -14.55 13.16
CA GLU A 62 13.44 -13.25 13.67
C GLU A 62 13.03 -12.13 12.72
N VAL A 63 12.73 -10.97 13.27
CA VAL A 63 12.42 -9.77 12.51
C VAL A 63 13.72 -9.00 12.27
N LEU A 64 13.95 -8.68 11.00
CA LEU A 64 14.96 -7.71 10.58
C LEU A 64 14.28 -6.77 9.58
N PHE A 65 14.02 -5.55 10.00
CA PHE A 65 13.35 -4.55 9.18
C PHE A 65 14.10 -4.30 7.87
N GLU A 66 13.33 -4.09 6.78
CA GLU A 66 13.91 -3.58 5.55
C GLU A 66 14.47 -2.18 5.80
N GLY A 67 15.67 -1.94 5.31
CA GLY A 67 16.26 -0.61 5.35
C GLY A 67 15.85 0.22 4.14
N ALA A 68 16.03 1.54 4.26
CA ALA A 68 16.13 2.44 3.13
C ALA A 68 17.51 3.10 3.14
N ASN A 69 18.00 3.49 1.94
CA ASN A 69 19.32 4.08 1.83
C ASN A 69 19.29 5.55 2.31
N GLU A 70 19.84 5.82 3.48
CA GLU A 70 19.89 7.15 4.09
C GLU A 70 20.77 8.16 3.33
N ASP A 71 21.69 7.68 2.50
CA ASP A 71 22.46 8.55 1.62
C ASP A 71 21.61 9.14 0.49
N ILE A 72 20.54 8.46 0.12
CA ILE A 72 19.60 8.87 -0.94
C ILE A 72 18.36 9.53 -0.33
N TYR A 73 17.65 8.81 0.58
CA TYR A 73 16.38 9.28 1.16
C TYR A 73 16.63 10.18 2.37
N LYS A 74 16.67 11.47 2.12
CA LYS A 74 16.93 12.52 3.10
C LYS A 74 16.24 13.82 2.71
N PRO A 75 16.02 14.76 3.63
CA PRO A 75 15.50 16.07 3.31
C PRO A 75 16.39 16.80 2.30
N VAL A 76 15.78 17.40 1.29
CA VAL A 76 16.43 18.21 0.24
C VAL A 76 15.67 19.52 0.10
N GLU A 77 16.35 20.64 0.34
CA GLU A 77 15.77 21.96 0.15
C GLU A 77 15.61 22.28 -1.34
N ASN A 78 14.50 22.94 -1.68
CA ASN A 78 14.19 23.37 -3.05
C ASN A 78 14.25 22.23 -4.10
N ALA A 79 13.84 21.03 -3.70
CA ALA A 79 13.77 19.90 -4.61
C ALA A 79 12.93 20.25 -5.84
N SER A 80 13.43 19.93 -7.02
CA SER A 80 12.75 20.16 -8.29
C SER A 80 12.70 18.89 -9.11
N LEU A 81 11.53 18.60 -9.64
CA LEU A 81 11.29 17.45 -10.51
C LEU A 81 10.40 17.90 -11.68
N LYS A 82 10.95 17.90 -12.89
CA LYS A 82 10.28 18.43 -14.10
C LYS A 82 8.86 17.89 -14.33
N TYR A 83 8.61 16.66 -13.90
CA TYR A 83 7.31 16.00 -14.06
C TYR A 83 6.18 16.63 -13.23
N LEU A 84 6.49 17.49 -12.26
CA LEU A 84 5.51 18.18 -11.42
C LEU A 84 5.33 19.65 -11.80
N ASN A 85 6.05 20.16 -12.81
CA ASN A 85 6.02 21.57 -13.18
C ASN A 85 4.62 22.02 -13.67
N ASP A 86 3.88 21.14 -14.35
CA ASP A 86 2.56 21.44 -14.92
C ASP A 86 1.41 21.26 -13.90
N ILE A 87 1.69 20.80 -12.68
CA ILE A 87 0.70 20.70 -11.62
C ILE A 87 0.41 22.12 -11.10
N LYS A 88 -0.86 22.51 -11.12
CA LYS A 88 -1.31 23.87 -10.75
C LYS A 88 -1.46 24.05 -9.26
N GLU A 89 -1.81 22.98 -8.56
CA GLU A 89 -2.10 22.98 -7.13
C GLU A 89 -0.82 23.09 -6.31
N ASP A 90 -0.88 23.82 -5.19
CA ASP A 90 0.22 23.97 -4.25
C ASP A 90 0.22 22.90 -3.15
N PHE A 91 -0.86 22.14 -3.03
CA PHE A 91 -0.95 20.97 -2.17
C PHE A 91 -1.20 19.71 -3.00
N VAL A 92 -0.26 18.78 -2.92
CA VAL A 92 -0.32 17.48 -3.59
C VAL A 92 -0.29 16.38 -2.53
N PHE A 93 -1.32 15.52 -2.56
CA PHE A 93 -1.20 14.17 -2.00
C PHE A 93 -0.44 13.28 -2.97
N LEU A 94 0.52 12.51 -2.46
CA LEU A 94 1.30 11.57 -3.24
C LEU A 94 0.91 10.14 -2.88
N PHE A 95 0.57 9.34 -3.88
CA PHE A 95 0.51 7.89 -3.78
C PHE A 95 1.67 7.27 -4.54
N THR A 96 2.30 6.24 -3.95
CA THR A 96 3.36 5.45 -4.60
C THR A 96 3.08 3.96 -4.44
N GLY A 97 3.01 3.23 -5.55
CA GLY A 97 2.77 1.79 -5.52
C GLY A 97 2.31 1.23 -6.85
N GLN A 98 2.31 -0.08 -6.97
CA GLN A 98 1.80 -0.78 -8.14
C GLN A 98 0.28 -0.92 -8.08
N TRP A 99 -0.41 -0.61 -9.18
CA TRP A 99 -1.83 -0.88 -9.35
C TRP A 99 -2.03 -2.32 -9.81
N GLY A 100 -2.14 -3.21 -8.86
CA GLY A 100 -2.27 -4.64 -9.11
C GLY A 100 -3.58 -5.06 -9.78
N GLN A 101 -3.75 -6.38 -9.90
CA GLN A 101 -4.97 -7.00 -10.39
C GLN A 101 -6.10 -6.85 -9.37
N GLY A 102 -7.34 -6.93 -9.84
CA GLY A 102 -8.56 -6.84 -9.05
C GLY A 102 -9.57 -5.88 -9.63
N GLY A 103 -10.82 -6.03 -9.22
CA GLY A 103 -11.89 -5.09 -9.47
C GLY A 103 -11.78 -3.82 -8.65
N PHE A 104 -12.82 -3.02 -8.64
CA PHE A 104 -12.88 -1.79 -7.85
C PHE A 104 -12.81 -2.11 -6.34
N GLY A 105 -11.76 -1.61 -5.66
CA GLY A 105 -11.55 -1.84 -4.23
C GLY A 105 -11.04 -3.24 -3.87
N GLU A 106 -10.51 -3.97 -4.85
CA GLU A 106 -10.04 -5.34 -4.68
C GLU A 106 -8.51 -5.48 -4.84
N ASP A 107 -7.85 -4.52 -5.49
CA ASP A 107 -6.38 -4.56 -5.60
C ASP A 107 -5.72 -4.31 -4.24
N ARG A 108 -4.59 -4.96 -3.98
CA ARG A 108 -3.89 -4.92 -2.69
C ARG A 108 -3.61 -3.50 -2.16
N LYS A 109 -3.35 -2.55 -3.04
CA LYS A 109 -3.11 -1.14 -2.66
C LYS A 109 -4.39 -0.30 -2.52
N ASP A 110 -5.54 -0.87 -2.86
CA ASP A 110 -6.88 -0.22 -2.85
C ASP A 110 -6.90 1.14 -3.55
N ILE A 111 -6.22 1.22 -4.71
CA ILE A 111 -6.00 2.48 -5.43
C ILE A 111 -7.30 3.05 -5.94
N SER A 112 -8.20 2.19 -6.43
CA SER A 112 -9.50 2.64 -6.94
C SER A 112 -10.32 3.34 -5.86
N LYS A 113 -10.31 2.80 -4.64
CA LYS A 113 -11.00 3.37 -3.50
C LYS A 113 -10.31 4.65 -3.01
N LEU A 114 -8.97 4.69 -3.00
CA LEU A 114 -8.23 5.90 -2.70
C LEU A 114 -8.67 7.05 -3.62
N VAL A 115 -8.70 6.82 -4.94
CA VAL A 115 -9.13 7.84 -5.92
C VAL A 115 -10.59 8.26 -5.70
N LYS A 116 -11.49 7.30 -5.42
CA LYS A 116 -12.90 7.59 -5.10
C LYS A 116 -13.02 8.49 -3.87
N ILE A 117 -12.40 8.10 -2.75
CA ILE A 117 -12.45 8.86 -1.49
C ILE A 117 -11.81 10.25 -1.67
N PHE A 118 -10.75 10.36 -2.46
CA PHE A 118 -10.14 11.64 -2.79
C PHE A 118 -11.11 12.56 -3.54
N TYR A 119 -11.81 12.06 -4.56
CA TYR A 119 -12.85 12.81 -5.26
C TYR A 119 -13.97 13.24 -4.31
N GLU A 120 -14.51 12.33 -3.50
CA GLU A 120 -15.56 12.64 -2.51
C GLU A 120 -15.10 13.67 -1.48
N SER A 121 -13.83 13.63 -1.09
CA SER A 121 -13.28 14.53 -0.07
C SER A 121 -13.18 15.98 -0.54
N PHE A 122 -12.98 16.20 -1.84
CA PHE A 122 -12.64 17.53 -2.35
C PHE A 122 -13.52 18.04 -3.51
N ALA A 123 -14.53 17.26 -3.93
CA ALA A 123 -15.49 17.72 -4.95
C ALA A 123 -16.21 18.99 -4.52
N ASN A 124 -16.45 19.88 -5.46
CA ASN A 124 -17.21 21.13 -5.32
C ASN A 124 -16.65 22.10 -4.24
N LYS A 125 -15.41 21.89 -3.78
CA LYS A 125 -14.74 22.84 -2.88
C LYS A 125 -14.04 23.91 -3.69
N LYS A 126 -13.95 25.12 -3.10
CA LYS A 126 -13.23 26.24 -3.72
C LYS A 126 -11.75 25.94 -3.85
N ASP A 127 -11.14 25.48 -2.76
CA ASP A 127 -9.73 25.11 -2.70
C ASP A 127 -9.62 23.59 -2.72
N LYS A 128 -8.92 23.06 -3.71
CA LYS A 128 -8.79 21.63 -3.96
C LYS A 128 -7.32 21.26 -4.03
N PRO A 129 -6.87 20.21 -3.32
CA PRO A 129 -5.56 19.63 -3.53
C PRO A 129 -5.53 18.82 -4.82
N ALA A 130 -4.35 18.41 -5.28
CA ALA A 130 -4.19 17.36 -6.28
C ALA A 130 -3.82 16.02 -5.64
N LEU A 131 -4.08 14.93 -6.37
CA LEU A 131 -3.50 13.62 -6.10
C LEU A 131 -2.54 13.26 -7.24
N VAL A 132 -1.27 13.07 -6.93
CA VAL A 132 -0.28 12.50 -7.84
C VAL A 132 -0.14 11.02 -7.54
N MET A 133 -0.38 10.21 -8.55
CA MET A 133 -0.26 8.76 -8.47
C MET A 133 0.99 8.32 -9.21
N LYS A 134 2.09 8.05 -8.48
CA LYS A 134 3.27 7.37 -8.98
C LYS A 134 2.98 5.88 -9.03
N THR A 135 2.44 5.43 -10.14
CA THR A 135 1.94 4.06 -10.27
C THR A 135 2.13 3.51 -11.69
N SER A 136 2.09 2.20 -11.78
CA SER A 136 1.98 1.40 -12.99
C SER A 136 1.16 0.15 -12.67
N GLY A 137 0.66 -0.53 -13.67
CA GLY A 137 0.09 -1.88 -13.54
C GLY A 137 1.22 -2.93 -13.53
N ALA A 138 1.36 -3.66 -14.62
CA ALA A 138 2.36 -4.73 -14.74
C ALA A 138 3.75 -4.25 -15.14
N ASN A 139 3.84 -3.12 -15.89
CA ASN A 139 5.09 -2.62 -16.46
C ASN A 139 4.99 -1.11 -16.74
N PHE A 140 5.90 -0.57 -17.57
CA PHE A 140 5.93 0.84 -17.93
C PHE A 140 5.66 1.08 -19.42
N SER A 141 4.95 0.18 -20.10
CA SER A 141 4.55 0.34 -21.50
C SER A 141 3.48 1.41 -21.69
N ILE A 142 3.26 1.82 -22.94
CA ILE A 142 2.18 2.75 -23.29
C ILE A 142 0.81 2.13 -22.98
N LEU A 143 0.63 0.83 -23.23
CA LEU A 143 -0.63 0.13 -22.94
C LEU A 143 -0.93 0.10 -21.45
N ASP A 144 0.08 -0.14 -20.62
CA ASP A 144 -0.05 -0.10 -19.17
C ASP A 144 -0.46 1.30 -18.66
N LYS A 145 0.13 2.35 -19.25
CA LYS A 145 -0.26 3.73 -18.96
C LYS A 145 -1.72 4.01 -19.34
N GLU A 146 -2.13 3.59 -20.54
CA GLU A 146 -3.50 3.75 -21.01
C GLU A 146 -4.49 3.01 -20.10
N GLU A 147 -4.16 1.79 -19.66
CA GLU A 147 -4.97 1.03 -18.70
C GLU A 147 -5.14 1.78 -17.37
N CYS A 148 -4.06 2.34 -16.82
CA CYS A 148 -4.14 3.15 -15.60
C CYS A 148 -5.04 4.38 -15.81
N LEU A 149 -4.92 5.08 -16.93
CA LEU A 149 -5.77 6.23 -17.26
C LEU A 149 -7.23 5.85 -17.41
N GLU A 150 -7.54 4.73 -18.07
CA GLU A 150 -8.92 4.23 -18.19
C GLU A 150 -9.53 3.83 -16.84
N LYS A 151 -8.74 3.25 -15.92
CA LYS A 151 -9.18 2.99 -14.54
C LYS A 151 -9.55 4.29 -13.82
N ILE A 152 -8.72 5.33 -13.91
CA ILE A 152 -9.01 6.65 -13.31
C ILE A 152 -10.29 7.24 -13.93
N LYS A 153 -10.43 7.18 -15.25
CA LYS A 153 -11.61 7.67 -15.97
C LYS A 153 -12.90 6.94 -15.57
N LYS A 154 -12.83 5.62 -15.40
CA LYS A 154 -13.97 4.81 -14.88
C LYS A 154 -14.36 5.24 -13.47
N ILE A 155 -13.40 5.51 -12.58
CA ILE A 155 -13.71 6.00 -11.24
C ILE A 155 -14.35 7.40 -11.32
N LYS A 156 -13.79 8.28 -12.15
CA LYS A 156 -14.36 9.62 -12.37
C LYS A 156 -15.82 9.56 -12.86
N SER A 157 -16.17 8.60 -13.71
CA SER A 157 -17.54 8.44 -14.23
C SER A 157 -18.57 7.97 -13.19
N LEU A 158 -18.15 7.60 -11.98
CA LEU A 158 -19.05 7.29 -10.86
C LEU A 158 -19.69 8.56 -10.26
N PHE A 159 -19.17 9.74 -10.59
CA PHE A 159 -19.61 11.02 -10.05
C PHE A 159 -20.49 11.79 -11.02
N PRO A 160 -21.42 12.61 -10.53
CA PRO A 160 -22.23 13.46 -11.38
C PRO A 160 -21.35 14.36 -12.28
N THR A 161 -21.80 14.57 -13.51
CA THR A 161 -21.04 15.34 -14.51
C THR A 161 -20.93 16.83 -14.21
N ASP A 162 -21.82 17.33 -13.37
CA ASP A 162 -21.85 18.73 -12.87
C ASP A 162 -20.97 18.94 -11.63
N TRP A 163 -20.36 17.88 -11.09
CA TRP A 163 -19.42 18.02 -9.98
C TRP A 163 -18.06 18.51 -10.46
N GLU A 164 -17.53 19.52 -9.77
CA GLU A 164 -16.17 19.98 -9.96
C GLU A 164 -15.21 19.12 -9.14
N LEU A 165 -14.66 18.06 -9.72
CA LEU A 165 -13.74 17.15 -9.08
C LEU A 165 -12.30 17.73 -8.97
N PRO A 166 -11.53 17.38 -7.92
CA PRO A 166 -10.11 17.72 -7.84
C PRO A 166 -9.31 16.98 -8.92
N ASN A 167 -8.10 17.47 -9.23
CA ASN A 167 -7.26 16.83 -10.23
C ASN A 167 -6.54 15.59 -9.69
N VAL A 168 -6.50 14.54 -10.51
CA VAL A 168 -5.70 13.33 -10.30
C VAL A 168 -4.72 13.22 -11.46
N TYR A 169 -3.42 13.22 -11.16
CA TYR A 169 -2.34 13.14 -12.13
C TYR A 169 -1.68 11.77 -12.07
N LEU A 170 -1.45 11.17 -13.22
CA LEU A 170 -0.71 9.91 -13.33
C LEU A 170 0.77 10.19 -13.65
N LEU A 171 1.66 9.85 -12.73
CA LEU A 171 3.10 9.82 -12.95
C LEU A 171 3.51 8.38 -13.25
N HIS A 172 3.42 8.01 -14.53
CA HIS A 172 3.76 6.68 -15.03
C HIS A 172 5.21 6.65 -15.55
N GLY A 173 5.87 5.52 -15.36
CA GLY A 173 7.26 5.34 -15.76
C GLY A 173 8.18 5.04 -14.59
N ASN A 174 9.42 4.63 -14.88
CA ASN A 174 10.41 4.38 -13.85
C ASN A 174 11.08 5.70 -13.42
N LEU A 175 11.32 5.83 -12.13
CA LEU A 175 12.15 6.89 -11.54
C LEU A 175 13.33 6.24 -10.84
N SER A 176 14.49 6.87 -10.87
CA SER A 176 15.63 6.45 -10.04
C SER A 176 15.33 6.69 -8.55
N ALA A 177 16.14 6.13 -7.66
CA ALA A 177 15.99 6.36 -6.23
C ALA A 177 16.19 7.85 -5.87
N GLU A 178 17.10 8.55 -6.56
CA GLU A 178 17.32 9.97 -6.41
C GLU A 178 16.13 10.79 -6.92
N GLU A 179 15.55 10.43 -8.05
CA GLU A 179 14.32 11.07 -8.56
C GLU A 179 13.14 10.82 -7.62
N MET A 180 13.04 9.63 -7.01
CA MET A 180 12.04 9.34 -5.97
C MET A 180 12.24 10.21 -4.74
N ASN A 181 13.50 10.40 -4.29
CA ASN A 181 13.79 11.32 -3.20
C ASN A 181 13.39 12.76 -3.54
N LEU A 182 13.68 13.24 -4.76
CA LEU A 182 13.23 14.56 -5.22
C LEU A 182 11.69 14.66 -5.29
N LEU A 183 11.00 13.59 -5.65
CA LEU A 183 9.54 13.54 -5.64
C LEU A 183 8.97 13.71 -4.23
N TYR A 184 9.51 12.97 -3.24
CA TYR A 184 9.08 13.09 -1.85
C TYR A 184 9.37 14.46 -1.25
N ASN A 185 10.49 15.10 -1.61
CA ASN A 185 10.91 16.42 -1.14
C ASN A 185 10.32 17.59 -1.95
N HIS A 186 9.56 17.32 -3.02
CA HIS A 186 9.05 18.39 -3.88
C HIS A 186 8.15 19.34 -3.10
N PRO A 187 8.32 20.69 -3.18
CA PRO A 187 7.62 21.65 -2.34
C PRO A 187 6.09 21.62 -2.45
N LYS A 188 5.55 21.12 -3.56
CA LYS A 188 4.09 20.90 -3.71
C LYS A 188 3.59 19.62 -3.06
N VAL A 189 4.45 18.61 -2.86
CA VAL A 189 4.07 17.35 -2.21
C VAL A 189 4.05 17.56 -0.70
N LYS A 190 2.87 17.47 -0.10
CA LYS A 190 2.64 17.81 1.31
C LYS A 190 2.25 16.61 2.16
N CYS A 191 1.82 15.52 1.55
CA CYS A 191 1.38 14.34 2.28
C CYS A 191 1.45 13.09 1.40
N MET A 192 2.02 12.02 1.94
CA MET A 192 1.92 10.67 1.36
C MET A 192 0.60 10.03 1.78
N VAL A 193 -0.09 9.37 0.87
CA VAL A 193 -1.35 8.67 1.18
C VAL A 193 -1.34 7.26 0.61
N SER A 194 -1.76 6.25 1.42
CA SER A 194 -1.91 4.87 0.98
C SER A 194 -2.97 4.15 1.81
N PHE A 195 -4.04 3.69 1.17
CA PHE A 195 -5.09 2.91 1.84
C PHE A 195 -4.94 1.41 1.61
N THR A 196 -3.70 0.96 1.56
CA THR A 196 -3.34 -0.43 1.29
C THR A 196 -4.09 -1.41 2.19
N HIS A 197 -4.48 -2.55 1.63
CA HIS A 197 -5.05 -3.67 2.37
C HIS A 197 -4.02 -4.41 3.23
N GLY A 198 -2.73 -4.27 2.92
CA GLY A 198 -1.61 -4.84 3.69
C GLY A 198 -0.27 -4.58 3.03
N GLU A 199 0.74 -4.47 3.87
CA GLU A 199 2.15 -4.33 3.51
C GLU A 199 2.97 -5.37 4.27
N GLY A 200 3.89 -6.02 3.60
CA GLY A 200 4.89 -6.83 4.29
C GLY A 200 5.82 -5.98 5.15
N PHE A 201 6.19 -4.80 4.64
CA PHE A 201 6.94 -3.77 5.37
C PHE A 201 6.46 -2.35 5.04
N GLY A 202 6.41 -1.98 3.75
CA GLY A 202 5.93 -0.67 3.31
C GLY A 202 7.04 0.33 3.02
N ARG A 203 8.09 -0.09 2.30
CA ARG A 203 9.25 0.77 1.95
C ARG A 203 8.89 2.18 1.46
N PRO A 204 7.93 2.41 0.55
CA PRO A 204 7.60 3.78 0.11
C PRO A 204 7.12 4.68 1.25
N LEU A 205 6.46 4.12 2.27
CA LEU A 205 6.02 4.85 3.46
C LEU A 205 7.22 5.20 4.35
N LEU A 206 8.18 4.26 4.50
CA LEU A 206 9.43 4.53 5.21
C LEU A 206 10.24 5.64 4.51
N GLU A 207 10.44 5.54 3.20
CA GLU A 207 11.15 6.52 2.39
C GLU A 207 10.54 7.94 2.54
N ALA A 208 9.20 8.02 2.53
CA ALA A 208 8.47 9.28 2.76
C ALA A 208 8.74 9.85 4.17
N THR A 209 8.74 9.01 5.21
CA THR A 209 9.01 9.49 6.58
C THR A 209 10.46 9.93 6.78
N MET A 210 11.43 9.31 6.10
CA MET A 210 12.85 9.71 6.16
C MET A 210 13.09 11.13 5.66
N VAL A 211 12.27 11.61 4.74
CA VAL A 211 12.33 13.01 4.25
C VAL A 211 11.44 13.96 5.04
N GLY A 212 10.74 13.47 6.07
CA GLY A 212 9.83 14.28 6.88
C GLY A 212 8.46 14.51 6.25
N LEU A 213 8.09 13.76 5.21
CA LEU A 213 6.77 13.89 4.57
C LEU A 213 5.69 13.23 5.45
N PRO A 214 4.63 13.96 5.85
CA PRO A 214 3.51 13.38 6.59
C PRO A 214 2.84 12.22 5.84
N VAL A 215 2.37 11.21 6.60
CA VAL A 215 1.75 10.00 6.04
C VAL A 215 0.32 9.83 6.54
N VAL A 216 -0.61 9.52 5.61
CA VAL A 216 -1.97 9.03 5.88
C VAL A 216 -2.07 7.61 5.34
N THR A 217 -2.28 6.62 6.20
CA THR A 217 -2.30 5.22 5.76
C THR A 217 -3.23 4.35 6.61
N SER A 218 -3.48 3.11 6.18
CA SER A 218 -4.25 2.12 6.93
C SER A 218 -3.57 1.76 8.27
N ASN A 219 -4.36 1.57 9.32
CA ASN A 219 -3.88 1.19 10.66
C ASN A 219 -3.76 -0.34 10.78
N TRP A 220 -2.95 -0.97 9.91
CA TRP A 220 -2.73 -2.42 9.93
C TRP A 220 -1.52 -2.82 9.09
N SER A 221 -0.82 -3.87 9.50
CA SER A 221 0.28 -4.59 8.84
C SER A 221 1.68 -3.98 9.03
N GLY A 222 2.66 -4.42 8.23
CA GLY A 222 4.08 -4.25 8.50
C GLY A 222 4.59 -2.82 8.59
N HIS A 223 3.91 -1.84 8.02
CA HIS A 223 4.33 -0.44 8.14
C HIS A 223 4.06 0.17 9.53
N LEU A 224 3.29 -0.50 10.38
CA LEU A 224 3.11 -0.06 11.77
C LEU A 224 4.36 -0.27 12.64
N ASP A 225 5.33 -1.02 12.17
CA ASP A 225 6.60 -1.21 12.89
C ASP A 225 7.44 0.07 12.95
N PHE A 226 7.22 1.04 12.04
CA PHE A 226 7.91 2.33 12.00
C PHE A 226 6.99 3.55 11.96
N LEU A 227 5.67 3.36 11.76
CA LEU A 227 4.69 4.45 11.80
C LEU A 227 3.91 4.40 13.12
N ASP A 228 3.91 5.51 13.84
CA ASP A 228 3.09 5.69 15.04
C ASP A 228 1.96 6.70 14.82
N GLY A 229 0.91 6.62 15.66
CA GLY A 229 -0.27 7.49 15.58
C GLY A 229 -0.04 8.92 16.04
N GLU A 230 1.12 9.26 16.62
CA GLU A 230 1.46 10.63 17.01
C GLU A 230 2.01 11.45 15.83
N LYS A 231 2.73 10.76 14.91
CA LYS A 231 3.41 11.37 13.76
C LYS A 231 2.76 11.06 12.42
N SER A 232 1.85 10.07 12.39
CA SER A 232 1.17 9.61 11.19
C SER A 232 -0.34 9.56 11.42
N ILE A 233 -1.12 9.77 10.37
CA ILE A 233 -2.57 9.62 10.44
C ILE A 233 -2.93 8.19 10.06
N LEU A 234 -3.21 7.37 11.07
CA LEU A 234 -3.57 5.96 10.91
C LEU A 234 -5.09 5.80 10.80
N VAL A 235 -5.55 5.36 9.64
CA VAL A 235 -6.98 5.19 9.33
C VAL A 235 -7.44 3.81 9.81
N GLY A 236 -8.35 3.79 10.76
CA GLY A 236 -8.96 2.55 11.29
C GLY A 236 -9.83 1.84 10.25
N GLY A 237 -10.17 0.59 10.56
CA GLY A 237 -10.96 -0.25 9.67
C GLY A 237 -11.23 -1.63 10.26
N LYS A 238 -11.35 -2.64 9.40
CA LYS A 238 -11.58 -4.02 9.81
C LYS A 238 -10.96 -5.03 8.85
N LEU A 239 -10.63 -6.20 9.35
CA LEU A 239 -10.27 -7.35 8.53
C LEU A 239 -11.50 -7.89 7.81
N ASN A 240 -11.32 -8.34 6.59
CA ASN A 240 -12.33 -9.04 5.81
C ASN A 240 -11.63 -9.96 4.79
N LYS A 241 -12.37 -10.94 4.30
CA LYS A 241 -11.84 -11.93 3.35
C LYS A 241 -11.30 -11.27 2.08
N VAL A 242 -10.18 -11.80 1.62
CA VAL A 242 -9.61 -11.47 0.32
C VAL A 242 -10.57 -11.91 -0.79
N PRO A 243 -10.89 -11.05 -1.78
CA PRO A 243 -11.72 -11.42 -2.92
C PRO A 243 -11.09 -12.53 -3.76
N ASP A 244 -11.91 -13.44 -4.29
CA ASP A 244 -11.42 -14.55 -5.14
C ASP A 244 -10.72 -14.03 -6.43
N SER A 245 -11.06 -12.84 -6.91
CA SER A 245 -10.48 -12.18 -8.09
C SER A 245 -8.99 -11.86 -7.98
N VAL A 246 -8.47 -11.72 -6.75
CA VAL A 246 -7.08 -11.36 -6.47
C VAL A 246 -6.30 -12.47 -5.79
N VAL A 247 -6.90 -13.64 -5.64
CA VAL A 247 -6.18 -14.82 -5.17
C VAL A 247 -5.03 -15.13 -6.13
N TRP A 248 -3.85 -15.24 -5.56
CA TRP A 248 -2.64 -15.58 -6.27
C TRP A 248 -2.01 -16.82 -5.63
N GLN A 249 -1.96 -17.90 -6.39
CA GLN A 249 -1.53 -19.18 -5.89
C GLN A 249 -0.22 -19.09 -5.09
N ASP A 250 -0.25 -19.65 -3.89
CA ASP A 250 0.87 -19.71 -2.93
C ASP A 250 1.34 -18.35 -2.36
N ILE A 251 0.73 -17.23 -2.75
CA ILE A 251 1.08 -15.87 -2.26
C ILE A 251 -0.11 -15.25 -1.53
N ILE A 252 -1.21 -15.00 -2.22
CA ILE A 252 -2.46 -14.52 -1.62
C ILE A 252 -3.47 -15.68 -1.68
N ILE A 253 -3.58 -16.43 -0.61
CA ILE A 253 -4.37 -17.66 -0.59
C ILE A 253 -5.85 -17.39 -0.31
N LYS A 254 -6.71 -18.23 -0.88
CA LYS A 254 -8.15 -18.17 -0.66
C LYS A 254 -8.51 -18.35 0.82
N GLY A 255 -9.44 -17.55 1.29
CA GLY A 255 -9.93 -17.63 2.67
C GLY A 255 -9.13 -16.85 3.69
N THR A 256 -7.98 -16.30 3.31
CA THR A 256 -7.23 -15.35 4.13
C THR A 256 -7.93 -13.99 4.19
N GLU A 257 -7.50 -13.14 5.12
CA GLU A 257 -8.06 -11.80 5.30
C GLU A 257 -6.98 -10.74 5.11
N TRP A 258 -7.43 -9.55 4.76
CA TRP A 258 -6.67 -8.33 4.76
C TRP A 258 -7.51 -7.15 5.26
N PHE A 259 -6.93 -5.97 5.38
CA PHE A 259 -7.57 -4.84 6.04
C PHE A 259 -8.33 -3.94 5.07
N TYR A 260 -9.55 -3.57 5.46
CA TYR A 260 -10.36 -2.58 4.76
C TYR A 260 -10.52 -1.35 5.64
N ILE A 261 -10.10 -0.20 5.15
CA ILE A 261 -10.22 1.07 5.87
C ILE A 261 -11.68 1.49 6.08
N ASN A 262 -11.92 2.28 7.10
CA ASN A 262 -13.19 3.00 7.27
C ASN A 262 -13.20 4.25 6.36
N GLU A 263 -14.05 4.24 5.32
CA GLU A 263 -14.09 5.31 4.32
C GLU A 263 -14.43 6.68 4.93
N ASN A 264 -15.29 6.75 5.97
CA ASN A 264 -15.59 8.01 6.66
C ASN A 264 -14.39 8.54 7.44
N GLN A 265 -13.58 7.67 8.05
CA GLN A 265 -12.33 8.10 8.69
C GLN A 265 -11.31 8.56 7.65
N ALA A 266 -11.16 7.83 6.54
CA ALA A 266 -10.28 8.20 5.44
C ALA A 266 -10.64 9.59 4.88
N TYR A 267 -11.93 9.83 4.63
CA TYR A 267 -12.44 11.17 4.24
C TYR A 267 -12.02 12.26 5.23
N LYS A 268 -12.24 12.03 6.54
CA LYS A 268 -11.86 12.97 7.59
C LYS A 268 -10.36 13.19 7.64
N SER A 269 -9.57 12.13 7.48
CA SER A 269 -8.10 12.15 7.52
C SER A 269 -7.51 12.96 6.37
N LEU A 270 -8.02 12.79 5.14
CA LEU A 270 -7.59 13.60 4.00
C LEU A 270 -7.92 15.09 4.20
N ASN A 271 -9.13 15.40 4.68
CA ASN A 271 -9.52 16.77 4.97
C ASN A 271 -8.70 17.39 6.11
N HIS A 272 -8.34 16.60 7.12
CA HIS A 272 -7.47 17.05 8.22
C HIS A 272 -6.06 17.36 7.72
N ALA A 273 -5.45 16.44 6.96
CA ALA A 273 -4.14 16.65 6.38
C ALA A 273 -4.07 17.87 5.46
N PHE A 274 -5.11 18.11 4.66
CA PHE A 274 -5.18 19.29 3.78
C PHE A 274 -5.33 20.61 4.52
N LYS A 275 -5.97 20.63 5.70
CA LYS A 275 -6.21 21.86 6.47
C LYS A 275 -5.09 22.25 7.40
N ASN A 276 -4.24 21.30 7.80
CA ASN A 276 -3.24 21.46 8.86
C ASN A 276 -1.80 21.23 8.36
N HIS A 277 -1.53 21.54 7.10
CA HIS A 277 -0.19 21.43 6.49
C HIS A 277 0.68 22.65 6.71
#